data_c1f2467cdaa97d70c9cd40d7004acf0c
#
_entry.id   c1f2467cdaa97d70c9cd40d7004acf0c
#
_cell.length_a   1.000
_cell.length_b   1.000
_cell.length_c   1.000
_cell.angle_alpha   90.00
_cell.angle_beta   90.00
_cell.angle_gamma   90.00
#
_symmetry.space_group_name_H-M   'P 1'
#
loop_
_entity.id
_entity.type
_entity.pdbx_description
1 polymer ?
#
loop_
_entity_poly.entity_id
_entity_poly.type
_entity_poly.pdbx_seq_one_letter_code
_entity_poly.pdbx_strand_id
1 'polypeptide(L)'
;MNLPKKDVIATGLVAVAGVLYLMWVTGSSPAALSGVRATGTVVLALGFVASAIAVVPSFDQLLHGNRTYVAVTSLIGLVAVIGGLLMLVAESGAGLTVVMGAMVVLWLIATIHHTLLAKAAPPAPRVPGRSAVRSH
;
A
#
# COMPACT_ATOMS: atom_id res chain seq x y z
N MET A 1 -13.15 13.94 -7.45
CA MET A 1 -11.96 13.09 -7.66
C MET A 1 -12.39 11.62 -7.53
N ASN A 2 -12.49 10.91 -8.66
CA ASN A 2 -12.78 9.47 -8.61
C ASN A 2 -11.45 8.74 -8.36
N LEU A 3 -11.15 8.44 -7.11
CA LEU A 3 -10.06 7.52 -6.76
C LEU A 3 -10.33 6.16 -7.43
N PRO A 4 -9.37 5.56 -8.11
CA PRO A 4 -9.54 4.23 -8.66
C PRO A 4 -9.90 3.27 -7.52
N LYS A 5 -10.88 2.40 -7.74
CA LYS A 5 -11.41 1.46 -6.73
C LYS A 5 -10.31 0.67 -6.01
N LYS A 6 -9.19 0.43 -6.67
CA LYS A 6 -8.00 -0.27 -6.15
C LYS A 6 -7.31 0.48 -5.02
N ASP A 7 -7.16 1.80 -5.16
CA ASP A 7 -6.50 2.63 -4.14
C ASP A 7 -7.37 2.73 -2.88
N VAL A 8 -8.70 2.74 -3.04
CA VAL A 8 -9.65 2.72 -1.92
C VAL A 8 -9.54 1.41 -1.15
N ILE A 9 -9.44 0.27 -1.84
CA ILE A 9 -9.30 -1.05 -1.22
C ILE A 9 -7.95 -1.15 -0.49
N ALA A 10 -6.85 -0.76 -1.13
CA ALA A 10 -5.52 -0.79 -0.52
C ALA A 10 -5.46 0.11 0.74
N THR A 11 -6.02 1.32 0.66
CA THR A 11 -6.11 2.24 1.81
C THR A 11 -6.95 1.65 2.94
N GLY A 12 -8.06 0.99 2.61
CA GLY A 12 -8.90 0.30 3.60
C GLY A 12 -8.14 -0.82 4.32
N LEU A 13 -7.38 -1.64 3.60
CA LEU A 13 -6.58 -2.72 4.18
C LEU A 13 -5.47 -2.19 5.11
N VAL A 14 -4.78 -1.12 4.70
CA VAL A 14 -3.76 -0.46 5.54
C VAL A 14 -4.40 0.15 6.79
N ALA A 15 -5.58 0.76 6.68
CA ALA A 15 -6.32 1.31 7.82
C ALA A 15 -6.72 0.22 8.82
N VAL A 16 -7.23 -0.92 8.33
CA VAL A 16 -7.57 -2.08 9.18
C VAL A 16 -6.33 -2.62 9.89
N ALA A 17 -5.21 -2.78 9.18
CA ALA A 17 -3.94 -3.19 9.78
C ALA A 17 -3.48 -2.21 10.88
N GLY A 18 -3.63 -0.89 10.62
CA GLY A 18 -3.33 0.15 11.60
C GLY A 18 -4.18 0.08 12.86
N VAL A 19 -5.48 -0.16 12.70
CA VAL A 19 -6.40 -0.33 13.85
C VAL A 19 -6.01 -1.56 14.67
N LEU A 20 -5.72 -2.70 14.04
CA LEU A 20 -5.28 -3.92 14.72
C LEU A 20 -3.98 -3.70 15.48
N TYR A 21 -3.02 -3.00 14.88
CA TYR A 21 -1.77 -2.63 15.54
C TYR A 21 -2.02 -1.73 16.77
N LEU A 22 -2.86 -0.71 16.65
CA LEU A 22 -3.21 0.17 17.76
C LEU A 22 -3.91 -0.58 18.89
N MET A 23 -4.85 -1.48 18.57
CA MET A 23 -5.50 -2.33 19.56
C MET A 23 -4.49 -3.21 20.29
N TRP A 24 -3.49 -3.73 19.58
CA TRP A 24 -2.43 -4.51 20.22
C TRP A 24 -1.57 -3.64 21.14
N VAL A 25 -1.12 -2.45 20.71
CA VAL A 25 -0.31 -1.52 21.52
C VAL A 25 -1.05 -1.05 22.77
N THR A 26 -2.34 -0.80 22.66
CA THR A 26 -3.19 -0.33 23.80
C THR A 26 -3.65 -1.47 24.70
N GLY A 27 -3.31 -2.72 24.37
CA GLY A 27 -3.77 -3.89 25.14
C GLY A 27 -5.27 -4.20 25.00
N SER A 28 -5.95 -3.58 24.03
CA SER A 28 -7.39 -3.76 23.76
C SER A 28 -7.66 -4.86 22.74
N SER A 29 -6.66 -5.67 22.39
CA SER A 29 -6.79 -6.74 21.42
C SER A 29 -7.76 -7.83 21.88
N PRO A 30 -8.60 -8.37 20.98
CA PRO A 30 -9.36 -9.60 21.27
C PRO A 30 -8.42 -10.73 21.70
N ALA A 31 -8.89 -11.64 22.55
CA ALA A 31 -8.08 -12.74 23.08
C ALA A 31 -7.37 -13.56 21.99
N ALA A 32 -8.00 -13.73 20.83
CA ALA A 32 -7.43 -14.43 19.68
C ALA A 32 -6.25 -13.67 19.00
N LEU A 33 -6.16 -12.34 19.22
CA LEU A 33 -5.14 -11.45 18.61
C LEU A 33 -4.27 -10.79 19.69
N SER A 34 -4.24 -11.32 20.92
CA SER A 34 -3.44 -10.75 22.02
C SER A 34 -1.94 -11.00 21.86
N GLY A 35 -1.55 -12.05 21.11
CA GLY A 35 -0.15 -12.39 20.87
C GLY A 35 0.46 -11.63 19.67
N VAL A 36 1.73 -11.27 19.81
CA VAL A 36 2.51 -10.61 18.72
C VAL A 36 2.44 -11.41 17.42
N ARG A 37 2.58 -12.73 17.48
CA ARG A 37 2.51 -13.62 16.29
C ARG A 37 1.14 -13.56 15.62
N ALA A 38 0.05 -13.67 16.40
CA ALA A 38 -1.30 -13.68 15.85
C ALA A 38 -1.62 -12.35 15.17
N THR A 39 -1.44 -11.24 15.86
CA THR A 39 -1.65 -9.88 15.31
C THR A 39 -0.74 -9.65 14.11
N GLY A 40 0.54 -9.99 14.23
CA GLY A 40 1.51 -9.78 13.17
C GLY A 40 1.25 -10.61 11.92
N THR A 41 0.79 -11.85 12.05
CA THR A 41 0.41 -12.69 10.90
C THR A 41 -0.75 -12.05 10.13
N VAL A 42 -1.75 -11.53 10.84
CA VAL A 42 -2.89 -10.84 10.22
C VAL A 42 -2.44 -9.54 9.53
N VAL A 43 -1.60 -8.74 10.19
CA VAL A 43 -1.06 -7.50 9.62
C VAL A 43 -0.22 -7.80 8.37
N LEU A 44 0.64 -8.83 8.39
CA LEU A 44 1.42 -9.25 7.22
C LEU A 44 0.53 -9.73 6.08
N ALA A 45 -0.50 -10.52 6.38
CA ALA A 45 -1.45 -10.99 5.36
C ALA A 45 -2.18 -9.82 4.70
N LEU A 46 -2.67 -8.86 5.48
CA LEU A 46 -3.32 -7.64 4.96
C LEU A 46 -2.36 -6.81 4.10
N GLY A 47 -1.11 -6.64 4.56
CA GLY A 47 -0.08 -5.94 3.80
C GLY A 47 0.28 -6.64 2.49
N PHE A 48 0.37 -7.97 2.51
CA PHE A 48 0.62 -8.77 1.31
C PHE A 48 -0.52 -8.64 0.30
N VAL A 49 -1.78 -8.76 0.74
CA VAL A 49 -2.95 -8.57 -0.13
C VAL A 49 -3.01 -7.15 -0.69
N ALA A 50 -2.76 -6.13 0.15
CA ALA A 50 -2.73 -4.75 -0.30
C ALA A 50 -1.65 -4.51 -1.37
N SER A 51 -0.44 -5.07 -1.18
CA SER A 51 0.66 -4.96 -2.15
C SER A 51 0.37 -5.72 -3.44
N ALA A 52 -0.22 -6.92 -3.37
CA ALA A 52 -0.62 -7.68 -4.56
C ALA A 52 -1.63 -6.92 -5.42
N ILE A 53 -2.63 -6.28 -4.80
CA ILE A 53 -3.62 -5.45 -5.51
C ILE A 53 -2.96 -4.24 -6.18
N ALA A 54 -1.95 -3.64 -5.53
CA ALA A 54 -1.24 -2.48 -6.05
C ALA A 54 -0.25 -2.82 -7.19
N VAL A 55 0.43 -3.98 -7.12
CA VAL A 55 1.55 -4.34 -8.01
C VAL A 55 1.09 -5.01 -9.30
N VAL A 56 0.06 -5.89 -9.24
CA VAL A 56 -0.38 -6.70 -10.40
C VAL A 56 -0.67 -5.87 -11.68
N PRO A 57 -1.24 -4.66 -11.62
CA PRO A 57 -1.49 -3.87 -12.83
C PRO A 57 -0.28 -3.07 -13.34
N SER A 58 0.81 -3.02 -12.58
CA SER A 58 1.93 -2.09 -12.82
C SER A 58 3.25 -2.80 -13.15
N PHE A 59 3.22 -4.12 -13.37
CA PHE A 59 4.45 -4.90 -13.57
C PHE A 59 5.27 -4.41 -14.77
N ASP A 60 4.63 -4.01 -15.86
CA ASP A 60 5.31 -3.43 -17.03
C ASP A 60 5.96 -2.06 -16.73
N GLN A 61 5.31 -1.25 -15.90
CA GLN A 61 5.85 0.04 -15.48
C GLN A 61 6.99 -0.10 -14.47
N LEU A 62 7.02 -1.17 -13.68
CA LEU A 62 8.11 -1.48 -12.75
C LEU A 62 9.40 -1.85 -13.48
N LEU A 63 9.30 -2.57 -14.60
CA LEU A 63 10.47 -2.97 -15.40
C LEU A 63 11.08 -1.80 -16.18
N HIS A 64 10.28 -0.79 -16.53
CA HIS A 64 10.71 0.38 -17.32
C HIS A 64 10.70 1.69 -16.51
N GLY A 65 10.35 1.62 -15.23
CA GLY A 65 10.18 2.76 -14.33
C GLY A 65 11.50 3.31 -13.77
N ASN A 66 11.36 4.37 -12.99
CA ASN A 66 12.47 5.03 -12.31
C ASN A 66 13.22 4.06 -11.38
N ARG A 67 14.47 3.73 -11.70
CA ARG A 67 15.33 2.81 -10.93
C ARG A 67 15.43 3.19 -9.46
N THR A 68 15.42 4.49 -9.15
CA THR A 68 15.46 4.99 -7.77
C THR A 68 14.20 4.61 -7.00
N TYR A 69 13.02 4.70 -7.61
CA TYR A 69 11.75 4.28 -6.97
C TYR A 69 11.77 2.80 -6.64
N VAL A 70 12.19 1.96 -7.58
CA VAL A 70 12.30 0.51 -7.39
C VAL A 70 13.31 0.17 -6.29
N ALA A 71 14.48 0.81 -6.28
CA ALA A 71 15.51 0.59 -5.27
C ALA A 71 15.01 0.95 -3.85
N VAL A 72 14.37 2.11 -3.69
CA VAL A 72 13.84 2.56 -2.40
C VAL A 72 12.74 1.64 -1.89
N THR A 73 11.77 1.30 -2.73
CA THR A 73 10.66 0.40 -2.34
C THR A 73 11.14 -1.01 -2.03
N SER A 74 12.14 -1.52 -2.77
CA SER A 74 12.76 -2.82 -2.49
C SER A 74 13.52 -2.84 -1.16
N LEU A 75 14.24 -1.76 -0.84
CA LEU A 75 14.94 -1.63 0.44
C LEU A 75 13.96 -1.63 1.62
N ILE A 76 12.89 -0.86 1.52
CA ILE A 76 11.84 -0.83 2.56
C ILE A 76 11.16 -2.19 2.67
N GLY A 77 10.89 -2.86 1.55
CA GLY A 77 10.36 -4.23 1.53
C GLY A 77 11.29 -5.23 2.24
N LEU A 78 12.60 -5.12 2.04
CA LEU A 78 13.59 -5.95 2.73
C LEU A 78 13.57 -5.72 4.26
N VAL A 79 13.50 -4.46 4.68
CA VAL A 79 13.37 -4.10 6.12
C VAL A 79 12.08 -4.69 6.70
N ALA A 80 10.97 -4.64 5.96
CA ALA A 80 9.71 -5.26 6.38
C ALA A 80 9.83 -6.79 6.53
N VAL A 81 10.55 -7.47 5.63
CA VAL A 81 10.80 -8.92 5.72
C VAL A 81 11.62 -9.25 6.97
N ILE A 82 12.69 -8.50 7.24
CA ILE A 82 13.50 -8.69 8.44
C ILE A 82 12.67 -8.48 9.70
N GLY A 83 11.86 -7.39 9.75
CA GLY A 83 10.93 -7.12 10.84
C GLY A 83 9.92 -8.25 11.03
N GLY A 84 9.38 -8.78 9.93
CA GLY A 84 8.45 -9.91 9.94
C GLY A 84 9.08 -11.19 10.50
N LEU A 85 10.33 -11.50 10.14
CA LEU A 85 11.07 -12.63 10.69
C LEU A 85 11.30 -12.47 12.19
N LEU A 86 11.75 -11.30 12.64
CA LEU A 86 11.94 -11.00 14.07
C LEU A 86 10.63 -11.12 14.85
N MET A 87 9.52 -10.66 14.29
CA MET A 87 8.19 -10.77 14.88
C MET A 87 7.75 -12.22 15.00
N LEU A 88 7.91 -13.03 13.94
CA LEU A 88 7.40 -14.41 13.91
C LEU A 88 8.30 -15.38 14.72
N VAL A 89 9.63 -15.21 14.65
CA VAL A 89 10.59 -16.12 15.30
C VAL A 89 10.82 -15.73 16.75
N ALA A 90 11.09 -14.45 17.02
CA ALA A 90 11.44 -13.95 18.35
C ALA A 90 10.26 -13.34 19.12
N GLU A 91 9.04 -13.39 18.59
CA GLU A 91 7.85 -12.73 19.19
C GLU A 91 8.09 -11.27 19.53
N SER A 92 8.91 -10.59 18.72
CA SER A 92 9.36 -9.24 18.99
C SER A 92 8.30 -8.21 18.64
N GLY A 93 7.81 -7.46 19.64
CA GLY A 93 6.95 -6.31 19.42
C GLY A 93 7.64 -5.22 18.57
N ALA A 94 8.97 -5.08 18.68
CA ALA A 94 9.74 -4.19 17.82
C ALA A 94 9.66 -4.62 16.35
N GLY A 95 9.71 -5.94 16.06
CA GLY A 95 9.52 -6.48 14.71
C GLY A 95 8.16 -6.11 14.13
N LEU A 96 7.08 -6.20 14.92
CA LEU A 96 5.73 -5.79 14.50
C LEU A 96 5.68 -4.28 14.19
N THR A 97 6.31 -3.45 15.01
CA THR A 97 6.40 -2.01 14.79
C THR A 97 7.14 -1.67 13.49
N VAL A 98 8.24 -2.38 13.20
CA VAL A 98 9.00 -2.22 11.94
C VAL A 98 8.15 -2.59 10.73
N VAL A 99 7.44 -3.72 10.78
CA VAL A 99 6.53 -4.14 9.70
C VAL A 99 5.45 -3.10 9.46
N MET A 100 4.80 -2.62 10.53
CA MET A 100 3.75 -1.62 10.42
C MET A 100 4.29 -0.29 9.87
N GLY A 101 5.45 0.18 10.35
CA GLY A 101 6.13 1.37 9.86
C GLY A 101 6.47 1.27 8.38
N ALA A 102 7.05 0.15 7.95
CA ALA A 102 7.37 -0.10 6.55
C ALA A 102 6.11 -0.09 5.65
N MET A 103 5.01 -0.68 6.11
CA MET A 103 3.73 -0.69 5.40
C MET A 103 3.19 0.73 5.20
N VAL A 104 3.18 1.56 6.24
CA VAL A 104 2.72 2.95 6.17
C VAL A 104 3.60 3.76 5.23
N VAL A 105 4.93 3.62 5.31
CA VAL A 105 5.86 4.34 4.44
C VAL A 105 5.68 3.94 2.98
N LEU A 106 5.54 2.65 2.68
CA LEU A 106 5.27 2.17 1.31
C LEU A 106 3.94 2.72 0.78
N TRP A 107 2.89 2.72 1.62
CA TRP A 107 1.59 3.28 1.24
C TRP A 107 1.69 4.79 0.95
N LEU A 108 2.40 5.56 1.77
CA LEU A 108 2.63 6.99 1.55
C LEU A 108 3.38 7.24 0.24
N ILE A 109 4.46 6.50 -0.02
CA ILE A 109 5.25 6.62 -1.25
C ILE A 109 4.37 6.33 -2.47
N ALA A 110 3.58 5.26 -2.45
CA ALA A 110 2.67 4.91 -3.53
C ALA A 110 1.62 6.00 -3.76
N THR A 111 1.01 6.51 -2.69
CA THR A 111 0.00 7.58 -2.76
C THR A 111 0.58 8.88 -3.33
N ILE A 112 1.75 9.31 -2.88
CA ILE A 112 2.44 10.50 -3.39
C ILE A 112 2.78 10.31 -4.88
N HIS A 113 3.35 9.16 -5.25
CA HIS A 113 3.70 8.86 -6.63
C HIS A 113 2.48 8.92 -7.56
N HIS A 114 1.35 8.32 -7.17
CA HIS A 114 0.11 8.35 -7.94
C HIS A 114 -0.45 9.76 -8.09
N THR A 115 -0.41 10.58 -7.02
CA THR A 115 -0.92 11.96 -7.06
C THR A 115 -0.05 12.87 -7.95
N LEU A 116 1.26 12.68 -7.94
CA LEU A 116 2.18 13.43 -8.79
C LEU A 116 2.00 13.08 -10.27
N LEU A 117 1.86 11.80 -10.60
CA LEU A 117 1.62 11.35 -11.98
C LEU A 117 0.26 11.84 -12.50
N ALA A 118 -0.78 11.82 -11.66
CA ALA A 118 -2.09 12.34 -12.04
C ALA A 118 -2.08 13.85 -12.35
N LYS A 119 -1.23 14.62 -11.68
CA LYS A 119 -1.04 16.05 -11.97
C LYS A 119 -0.20 16.33 -13.22
N ALA A 120 0.71 15.42 -13.57
CA ALA A 120 1.60 15.56 -14.73
C ALA A 120 0.94 15.11 -16.05
N ALA A 121 -0.22 14.46 -16.00
CA ALA A 121 -0.94 14.04 -17.19
C ALA A 121 -1.41 15.26 -18.01
N PRO A 122 -1.05 15.36 -19.33
CA PRO A 122 -1.52 16.44 -20.18
C PRO A 122 -3.06 16.44 -20.27
N PRO A 123 -3.71 17.61 -20.36
CA PRO A 123 -5.13 17.66 -20.60
C PRO A 123 -5.48 16.90 -21.87
N ALA A 124 -6.49 16.04 -21.79
CA ALA A 124 -6.94 15.24 -22.93
C ALA A 124 -7.15 16.13 -24.18
N PRO A 125 -6.67 15.73 -25.37
CA PRO A 125 -6.85 16.48 -26.58
C PRO A 125 -8.34 16.76 -26.75
N ARG A 126 -8.72 18.05 -26.81
CA ARG A 126 -10.09 18.42 -27.19
C ARG A 126 -10.31 17.89 -28.60
N VAL A 127 -11.14 16.88 -28.75
CA VAL A 127 -11.57 16.40 -30.06
C VAL A 127 -12.40 17.52 -30.68
N PRO A 128 -11.89 18.24 -31.72
CA PRO A 128 -12.67 19.25 -32.40
C PRO A 128 -13.70 18.53 -33.28
N GLY A 129 -14.96 18.75 -33.05
CA GLY A 129 -15.96 18.44 -34.06
C GLY A 129 -16.97 17.32 -33.75
N ARG A 130 -17.70 17.43 -32.65
CA ARG A 130 -18.98 16.71 -32.54
C ARG A 130 -20.21 17.63 -32.48
N SER A 131 -20.03 18.88 -32.87
CA SER A 131 -21.13 19.90 -32.83
C SER A 131 -21.74 20.21 -34.20
N ALA A 132 -21.41 19.49 -35.28
CA ALA A 132 -21.86 19.89 -36.62
C ALA A 132 -22.56 18.78 -37.41
N VAL A 133 -23.27 17.87 -36.75
CA VAL A 133 -24.22 16.99 -37.48
C VAL A 133 -25.53 16.94 -36.70
N ARG A 134 -26.25 18.07 -36.69
CA ARG A 134 -27.69 18.09 -36.39
C ARG A 134 -28.31 19.29 -37.06
N SER A 135 -28.45 19.23 -38.37
CA SER A 135 -29.48 19.98 -39.10
C SER A 135 -29.58 19.42 -40.51
N HIS A 136 -30.48 18.49 -40.72
CA HIS A 136 -31.38 18.40 -41.87
C HIS A 136 -32.34 17.25 -41.65
#